data_fc91921a46563c046c93ca8854863fbe
#
_entry.id   fc91921a46563c046c93ca8854863fbe
#
_cell.length_a   1.000
_cell.length_b   1.000
_cell.length_c   1.000
_cell.angle_alpha   90.00
_cell.angle_beta   90.00
_cell.angle_gamma   90.00
#
_symmetry.space_group_name_H-M   'P 1'
#
loop_
_entity.id
_entity.type
_entity.pdbx_description
1 polymer ?
#
loop_
_entity_poly.entity_id
_entity_poly.type
_entity_poly.pdbx_seq_one_letter_code
_entity_poly.pdbx_strand_id
1 'polypeptide(L)'
;MFFRTRTTPSTDSYWDKLDRLSEAFAAADAVLIGGGAGLSTSAGFVYSGERFERYFSEFEKAYGFHDMYSGGFYPYDSLEQYWAFWSRNILVNRYVDPPRPVYRQLLELVQDMPVIKTVLLRPEDVCARLCGDETPAPACSAAPPWR
;
A
#
# COMPACT_ATOMS: atom_id res chain seq x y z
N MET A 1 -24.03 17.19 1.33
CA MET A 1 -24.26 17.27 2.78
C MET A 1 -23.65 16.03 3.41
N PHE A 2 -22.45 16.11 3.98
CA PHE A 2 -21.77 14.94 4.56
C PHE A 2 -22.25 14.79 6.00
N PHE A 3 -22.95 13.73 6.30
CA PHE A 3 -23.28 13.38 7.67
C PHE A 3 -22.03 12.91 8.41
N ARG A 4 -21.54 13.74 9.32
CA ARG A 4 -20.48 13.39 10.24
C ARG A 4 -21.07 12.52 11.35
N THR A 5 -21.06 11.20 11.14
CA THR A 5 -21.42 10.24 12.19
C THR A 5 -20.41 10.37 13.32
N ARG A 6 -20.82 10.83 14.49
CA ARG A 6 -20.02 10.77 15.71
C ARG A 6 -19.91 9.28 16.09
N THR A 7 -18.78 8.67 15.82
CA THR A 7 -18.43 7.37 16.39
C THR A 7 -18.14 7.58 17.87
N THR A 8 -19.05 7.18 18.73
CA THR A 8 -18.74 6.98 20.15
C THR A 8 -17.69 5.88 20.25
N PRO A 9 -16.66 6.00 21.10
CA PRO A 9 -15.71 4.92 21.33
C PRO A 9 -16.50 3.69 21.80
N SER A 10 -16.35 2.56 21.09
CA SER A 10 -16.95 1.31 21.48
C SER A 10 -16.28 0.83 22.76
N THR A 11 -17.06 0.48 23.77
CA THR A 11 -16.60 -0.14 25.01
C THR A 11 -16.39 -1.65 24.86
N ASP A 12 -16.70 -2.20 23.67
CA ASP A 12 -16.58 -3.62 23.37
C ASP A 12 -15.11 -4.08 23.48
N SER A 13 -14.92 -5.28 23.98
CA SER A 13 -13.62 -5.90 24.01
C SER A 13 -13.09 -6.14 22.60
N TYR A 14 -11.79 -6.37 22.45
CA TYR A 14 -11.19 -6.74 21.17
C TYR A 14 -11.86 -7.99 20.56
N TRP A 15 -12.18 -8.97 21.37
CA TRP A 15 -12.80 -10.23 20.96
C TRP A 15 -14.24 -10.03 20.50
N ASP A 16 -15.05 -9.22 21.20
CA ASP A 16 -16.41 -8.89 20.76
C ASP A 16 -16.44 -8.22 19.38
N LYS A 17 -15.40 -7.41 19.09
CA LYS A 17 -15.27 -6.78 17.76
C LYS A 17 -14.91 -7.78 16.68
N LEU A 18 -14.09 -8.77 16.98
CA LEU A 18 -13.74 -9.84 16.04
C LEU A 18 -14.93 -10.75 15.77
N ASP A 19 -15.69 -11.11 16.80
CA ASP A 19 -16.90 -11.94 16.64
C ASP A 19 -17.92 -11.24 15.78
N ARG A 20 -18.20 -9.96 16.03
CA ARG A 20 -19.10 -9.13 15.19
C ARG A 20 -18.60 -9.01 13.75
N LEU A 21 -17.30 -8.89 13.55
CA LEU A 21 -16.71 -8.85 12.21
C LEU A 21 -16.90 -10.20 11.50
N SER A 22 -16.65 -11.30 12.20
CA SER A 22 -16.83 -12.66 11.67
C SER A 22 -18.30 -12.92 11.27
N GLU A 23 -19.24 -12.54 12.13
CA GLU A 23 -20.68 -12.63 11.83
C GLU A 23 -21.06 -11.78 10.60
N ALA A 24 -20.54 -10.55 10.53
CA ALA A 24 -20.79 -9.68 9.39
C ALA A 24 -20.24 -10.25 8.08
N PHE A 25 -19.06 -10.87 8.11
CA PHE A 25 -18.49 -11.56 6.96
C PHE A 25 -19.36 -12.76 6.52
N ALA A 26 -19.81 -13.57 7.49
CA ALA A 26 -20.64 -14.74 7.20
C ALA A 26 -22.01 -14.39 6.62
N ALA A 27 -22.55 -13.22 6.96
CA ALA A 27 -23.85 -12.73 6.49
C ALA A 27 -23.77 -11.87 5.22
N ALA A 28 -22.57 -11.55 4.73
CA ALA A 28 -22.38 -10.61 3.62
C ALA A 28 -22.55 -11.30 2.26
N ASP A 29 -23.37 -10.71 1.39
CA ASP A 29 -23.46 -11.09 -0.03
C ASP A 29 -22.30 -10.53 -0.88
N ALA A 30 -21.65 -9.49 -0.39
CA ALA A 30 -20.52 -8.85 -1.06
C ALA A 30 -19.59 -8.18 -0.04
N VAL A 31 -18.29 -8.19 -0.34
CA VAL A 31 -17.25 -7.53 0.46
C VAL A 31 -16.58 -6.45 -0.36
N LEU A 32 -16.50 -5.24 0.22
CA LEU A 32 -15.72 -4.14 -0.34
C LEU A 32 -14.45 -3.93 0.47
N ILE A 33 -13.30 -4.07 -0.17
CA ILE A 33 -11.99 -3.86 0.46
C ILE A 33 -11.44 -2.49 0.04
N GLY A 34 -11.27 -1.59 1.02
CA GLY A 34 -10.61 -0.31 0.85
C GLY A 34 -9.20 -0.36 1.42
N GLY A 35 -8.18 -0.29 0.58
CA GLY A 35 -6.78 -0.29 0.98
C GLY A 35 -6.11 1.06 0.70
N GLY A 36 -5.31 1.54 1.65
CA GLY A 36 -4.46 2.72 1.48
C GLY A 36 -3.01 2.45 1.88
N ALA A 37 -2.21 3.49 2.03
CA ALA A 37 -0.80 3.39 2.43
C ALA A 37 -0.58 2.61 3.73
N GLY A 38 -1.56 2.64 4.66
CA GLY A 38 -1.50 1.87 5.91
C GLY A 38 -1.47 0.36 5.69
N LEU A 39 -2.11 -0.16 4.65
CA LEU A 39 -2.05 -1.59 4.31
C LEU A 39 -0.63 -1.97 3.89
N SER A 40 0.03 -1.17 3.06
CA SER A 40 1.42 -1.40 2.66
C SER A 40 2.38 -1.28 3.85
N THR A 41 2.16 -0.31 4.72
CA THR A 41 2.95 -0.15 5.95
C THR A 41 2.80 -1.37 6.87
N SER A 42 1.59 -1.92 7.02
CA SER A 42 1.35 -3.14 7.81
C SER A 42 2.06 -4.36 7.19
N ALA A 43 2.19 -4.41 5.87
CA ALA A 43 2.97 -5.42 5.15
C ALA A 43 4.50 -5.23 5.26
N GLY A 44 4.96 -4.15 5.88
CA GLY A 44 6.37 -3.84 6.11
C GLY A 44 7.00 -2.88 5.09
N PHE A 45 6.21 -2.30 4.20
CA PHE A 45 6.67 -1.27 3.27
C PHE A 45 6.73 0.10 3.95
N VAL A 46 7.67 0.26 4.87
CA VAL A 46 7.96 1.54 5.52
C VAL A 46 8.96 2.35 4.69
N TYR A 47 8.83 3.67 4.68
CA TYR A 47 9.66 4.56 3.87
C TYR A 47 10.90 5.09 4.57
N SER A 48 11.04 4.85 5.87
CA SER A 48 12.12 5.34 6.73
C SER A 48 12.74 4.21 7.57
N GLY A 49 13.75 4.54 8.37
CA GLY A 49 14.43 3.63 9.27
C GLY A 49 15.23 2.55 8.53
N GLU A 50 15.37 1.37 9.14
CA GLU A 50 16.23 0.28 8.66
C GLU A 50 16.03 -0.06 7.17
N ARG A 51 14.77 -0.04 6.69
CA ARG A 51 14.48 -0.33 5.30
C ARG A 51 15.03 0.76 4.36
N PHE A 52 14.93 2.03 4.74
CA PHE A 52 15.52 3.12 3.99
C PHE A 52 17.05 3.03 4.01
N GLU A 53 17.65 2.85 5.16
CA GLU A 53 19.10 2.70 5.31
C GLU A 53 19.65 1.55 4.45
N ARG A 54 18.94 0.42 4.43
CA ARG A 54 19.34 -0.76 3.66
C ARG A 54 19.40 -0.50 2.14
N TYR A 55 18.46 0.26 1.60
CA TYR A 55 18.31 0.43 0.15
C TYR A 55 18.76 1.79 -0.36
N PHE A 56 18.86 2.80 0.49
CA PHE A 56 19.08 4.20 0.09
C PHE A 56 20.18 4.92 0.86
N SER A 57 21.03 4.22 1.61
CA SER A 57 22.12 4.85 2.38
C SER A 57 23.10 5.68 1.54
N GLU A 58 23.29 5.32 0.26
CA GLU A 58 24.11 6.09 -0.68
C GLU A 58 23.47 7.44 -1.01
N PHE A 59 22.15 7.43 -1.21
CA PHE A 59 21.36 8.65 -1.47
C PHE A 59 21.31 9.55 -0.25
N GLU A 60 21.16 8.97 0.94
CA GLU A 60 21.22 9.72 2.20
C GLU A 60 22.55 10.48 2.33
N LYS A 61 23.67 9.80 2.07
CA LYS A 61 25.00 10.40 2.13
C LYS A 61 25.21 11.47 1.07
N ALA A 62 24.65 11.29 -0.13
CA ALA A 62 24.85 12.21 -1.24
C ALA A 62 23.91 13.43 -1.17
N TYR A 63 22.70 13.27 -0.69
CA TYR A 63 21.63 14.28 -0.81
C TYR A 63 21.03 14.70 0.54
N GLY A 64 21.33 14.01 1.64
CA GLY A 64 20.95 14.42 3.00
C GLY A 64 19.50 14.17 3.39
N PHE A 65 18.71 13.45 2.61
CA PHE A 65 17.34 13.07 3.02
C PHE A 65 17.36 11.70 3.74
N HIS A 66 16.39 11.49 4.67
CA HIS A 66 16.38 10.33 5.57
C HIS A 66 15.18 9.38 5.37
N ASP A 67 14.44 9.55 4.28
CA ASP A 67 13.30 8.71 3.94
C ASP A 67 13.02 8.72 2.43
N MET A 68 12.29 7.69 1.95
CA MET A 68 11.98 7.54 0.52
C MET A 68 11.00 8.60 0.01
N TYR A 69 10.17 9.17 0.89
CA TYR A 69 9.22 10.19 0.49
C TYR A 69 9.96 11.50 0.16
N SER A 70 10.84 11.94 1.06
CA SER A 70 11.69 13.13 0.84
C SER A 70 12.58 12.96 -0.38
N GLY A 71 13.14 11.76 -0.60
CA GLY A 71 13.92 11.45 -1.80
C GLY A 71 13.11 11.55 -3.09
N GLY A 72 11.83 11.19 -3.06
CA GLY A 72 10.94 11.30 -4.22
C GLY A 72 10.65 12.73 -4.67
N PHE A 73 10.76 13.70 -3.76
CA PHE A 73 10.56 15.12 -4.02
C PHE A 73 11.87 15.93 -4.08
N TYR A 74 13.01 15.25 -3.97
CA TYR A 74 14.31 15.92 -4.02
C TYR A 74 14.53 16.51 -5.43
N PRO A 75 14.99 17.77 -5.54
CA PRO A 75 15.25 18.42 -6.82
C PRO A 75 16.61 17.97 -7.39
N TYR A 76 16.63 16.81 -8.03
CA TYR A 76 17.83 16.25 -8.64
C TYR A 76 18.34 17.12 -9.79
N ASP A 77 19.65 17.29 -9.91
CA ASP A 77 20.27 18.13 -10.93
C ASP A 77 20.23 17.52 -12.34
N SER A 78 20.06 16.19 -12.44
CA SER A 78 20.01 15.49 -13.72
C SER A 78 18.95 14.38 -13.73
N LEU A 79 18.53 14.00 -14.95
CA LEU A 79 17.59 12.88 -15.14
C LEU A 79 18.21 11.54 -14.74
N GLU A 80 19.52 11.38 -14.85
CA GLU A 80 20.22 10.18 -14.43
C GLU A 80 20.12 9.98 -12.92
N GLN A 81 20.32 11.05 -12.13
CA GLN A 81 20.19 11.03 -10.67
C GLN A 81 18.74 10.76 -10.27
N TYR A 82 17.78 11.44 -10.90
CA TYR A 82 16.36 11.23 -10.70
C TYR A 82 15.98 9.76 -10.94
N TRP A 83 16.35 9.20 -12.07
CA TRP A 83 16.02 7.83 -12.41
C TRP A 83 16.80 6.79 -11.61
N ALA A 84 18.01 7.12 -11.15
CA ALA A 84 18.75 6.27 -10.22
C ALA A 84 17.99 6.08 -8.90
N PHE A 85 17.40 7.14 -8.36
CA PHE A 85 16.52 7.05 -7.19
C PHE A 85 15.21 6.31 -7.52
N TRP A 86 14.48 6.76 -8.55
CA TRP A 86 13.15 6.26 -8.83
C TRP A 86 13.12 4.81 -9.30
N SER A 87 14.09 4.35 -10.09
CA SER A 87 14.17 2.94 -10.48
C SER A 87 14.35 2.04 -9.25
N ARG A 88 15.20 2.45 -8.30
CA ARG A 88 15.38 1.73 -7.04
C ARG A 88 14.12 1.80 -6.17
N ASN A 89 13.49 2.96 -6.06
CA ASN A 89 12.26 3.15 -5.30
C ASN A 89 11.14 2.24 -5.84
N ILE A 90 10.95 2.21 -7.16
CA ILE A 90 9.98 1.33 -7.82
C ILE A 90 10.31 -0.13 -7.56
N LEU A 91 11.59 -0.52 -7.72
CA LEU A 91 12.03 -1.90 -7.49
C LEU A 91 11.68 -2.37 -6.08
N VAL A 92 12.10 -1.62 -5.06
CA VAL A 92 11.94 -2.06 -3.67
C VAL A 92 10.51 -1.97 -3.15
N ASN A 93 9.68 -1.08 -3.71
CA ASN A 93 8.30 -0.93 -3.26
C ASN A 93 7.30 -1.75 -4.08
N ARG A 94 7.63 -2.15 -5.31
CA ARG A 94 6.70 -2.84 -6.20
C ARG A 94 7.10 -4.28 -6.50
N TYR A 95 8.38 -4.57 -6.67
CA TYR A 95 8.83 -5.88 -7.17
C TYR A 95 9.50 -6.75 -6.10
N VAL A 96 9.95 -6.17 -5.00
CA VAL A 96 10.45 -6.94 -3.86
C VAL A 96 9.26 -7.45 -3.04
N ASP A 97 9.33 -8.70 -2.59
CA ASP A 97 8.29 -9.29 -1.77
C ASP A 97 8.08 -8.53 -0.46
N PRO A 98 6.81 -8.44 0.00
CA PRO A 98 6.50 -7.79 1.25
C PRO A 98 7.14 -8.54 2.43
N PRO A 99 7.74 -7.83 3.40
CA PRO A 99 8.33 -8.45 4.59
C PRO A 99 7.34 -9.27 5.42
N ARG A 100 6.05 -8.95 5.34
CA ARG A 100 4.98 -9.63 6.09
C ARG A 100 3.88 -10.12 5.16
N PRO A 101 3.23 -11.25 5.42
CA PRO A 101 2.28 -11.89 4.52
C PRO A 101 0.86 -11.27 4.53
N VAL A 102 0.75 -9.97 4.82
CA VAL A 102 -0.54 -9.28 5.02
C VAL A 102 -1.45 -9.38 3.80
N TYR A 103 -0.91 -9.21 2.60
CA TYR A 103 -1.69 -9.31 1.36
C TYR A 103 -2.21 -10.73 1.12
N ARG A 104 -1.38 -11.73 1.38
CA ARG A 104 -1.77 -13.14 1.25
C ARG A 104 -2.86 -13.50 2.25
N GLN A 105 -2.70 -13.10 3.52
CA GLN A 105 -3.69 -13.32 4.57
C GLN A 105 -5.02 -12.63 4.24
N LEU A 106 -4.98 -11.41 3.69
CA LEU A 106 -6.18 -10.74 3.25
C LEU A 106 -6.86 -11.47 2.09
N LEU A 107 -6.09 -11.94 1.12
CA LEU A 107 -6.60 -12.72 0.00
C LEU A 107 -7.23 -14.04 0.47
N GLU A 108 -6.54 -14.79 1.33
CA GLU A 108 -7.05 -16.05 1.92
C GLU A 108 -8.37 -15.85 2.67
N LEU A 109 -8.52 -14.69 3.34
CA LEU A 109 -9.74 -14.36 4.07
C LEU A 109 -10.95 -14.16 3.15
N VAL A 110 -10.75 -13.66 1.94
CA VAL A 110 -11.85 -13.20 1.07
C VAL A 110 -12.00 -14.01 -0.23
N GLN A 111 -11.08 -14.89 -0.56
CA GLN A 111 -11.04 -15.60 -1.85
C GLN A 111 -12.30 -16.44 -2.13
N ASP A 112 -12.94 -16.98 -1.09
CA ASP A 112 -14.11 -17.83 -1.20
C ASP A 112 -15.44 -17.05 -1.14
N MET A 113 -15.37 -15.71 -1.08
CA MET A 113 -16.55 -14.87 -1.02
C MET A 113 -17.17 -14.65 -2.42
N PRO A 114 -18.50 -14.65 -2.54
CA PRO A 114 -19.18 -14.66 -3.84
C PRO A 114 -18.98 -13.39 -4.66
N VAL A 115 -18.76 -12.25 -4.02
CA VAL A 115 -18.49 -10.97 -4.71
C VAL A 115 -17.47 -10.18 -3.93
N ILE A 116 -16.30 -9.93 -4.55
CA ILE A 116 -15.28 -9.07 -3.98
C ILE A 116 -15.14 -7.83 -4.87
N LYS A 117 -15.31 -6.66 -4.27
CA LYS A 117 -14.99 -5.38 -4.91
C LYS A 117 -13.85 -4.72 -4.14
N THR A 118 -12.73 -4.53 -4.81
CA THR A 118 -11.57 -3.89 -4.21
C THR A 118 -11.47 -2.45 -4.68
N VAL A 119 -11.46 -1.52 -3.74
CA VAL A 119 -11.17 -0.10 -4.00
C VAL A 119 -9.81 0.22 -3.43
N LEU A 120 -8.87 0.52 -4.30
CA LEU A 120 -7.51 0.87 -3.93
C LEU A 120 -7.34 2.38 -4.01
N LEU A 121 -6.95 2.98 -2.90
CA LEU A 121 -6.70 4.42 -2.81
C LEU A 121 -5.29 4.82 -3.29
N ARG A 122 -4.41 3.83 -3.49
CA ARG A 122 -3.12 3.97 -4.16
C ARG A 122 -2.88 2.76 -5.06
N PRO A 123 -3.01 2.92 -6.38
CA PRO A 123 -2.95 1.82 -7.34
C PRO A 123 -1.58 1.14 -7.44
N GLU A 124 -0.52 1.86 -7.13
CA GLU A 124 0.84 1.46 -7.52
C GLU A 124 1.36 0.24 -6.75
N ASP A 125 0.95 0.08 -5.48
CA ASP A 125 1.56 -0.92 -4.60
C ASP A 125 0.72 -2.19 -4.40
N VAL A 126 -0.59 -2.13 -4.58
CA VAL A 126 -1.51 -3.19 -4.14
C VAL A 126 -2.20 -3.91 -5.29
N CYS A 127 -2.52 -3.23 -6.41
CA CYS A 127 -3.22 -3.83 -7.55
C CYS A 127 -2.45 -5.02 -8.16
N ALA A 128 -1.15 -4.87 -8.35
CA ALA A 128 -0.33 -5.91 -8.96
C ALA A 128 -0.20 -7.18 -8.09
N ARG A 129 -0.42 -7.07 -6.79
CA ARG A 129 -0.20 -8.17 -5.83
C ARG A 129 -1.47 -8.92 -5.45
N LEU A 130 -2.64 -8.28 -5.54
CA LEU A 130 -3.94 -8.92 -5.26
C LEU A 130 -4.55 -9.58 -6.51
N CYS A 131 -4.19 -9.11 -7.70
CA CYS A 131 -4.81 -9.60 -8.94
C CYS A 131 -4.08 -10.77 -9.60
N GLY A 132 -2.95 -11.24 -9.07
CA GLY A 132 -2.12 -12.24 -9.73
C GLY A 132 -1.57 -11.73 -11.09
N ASP A 133 -0.48 -12.29 -11.55
CA ASP A 133 0.24 -11.86 -12.77
C ASP A 133 -0.51 -12.06 -14.10
N GLU A 134 -1.79 -12.42 -14.10
CA GLU A 134 -2.51 -12.81 -15.33
C GLU A 134 -3.36 -11.70 -15.96
N THR A 135 -3.53 -10.55 -15.35
CA THR A 135 -4.14 -9.41 -16.02
C THR A 135 -3.10 -8.33 -16.29
N PRO A 136 -2.86 -7.94 -17.57
CA PRO A 136 -2.10 -6.75 -17.84
C PRO A 136 -2.79 -5.61 -17.10
N ALA A 137 -2.07 -4.98 -16.17
CA ALA A 137 -2.57 -3.83 -15.44
C ALA A 137 -3.23 -2.90 -16.45
N PRO A 138 -4.50 -2.48 -16.23
CA PRO A 138 -5.07 -1.44 -17.06
C PRO A 138 -4.08 -0.29 -16.97
N ALA A 139 -3.61 0.16 -18.12
CA ALA A 139 -2.51 1.09 -18.24
C ALA A 139 -2.66 2.21 -17.21
N CYS A 140 -1.88 2.16 -16.15
CA CYS A 140 -1.58 3.31 -15.32
C CYS A 140 -0.68 4.25 -16.14
N SER A 141 -1.15 4.60 -17.32
CA SER A 141 -0.57 5.63 -18.16
C SER A 141 -1.22 6.97 -17.83
N ALA A 142 -1.25 7.33 -16.58
CA ALA A 142 -1.30 8.73 -16.21
C ALA A 142 0.14 9.15 -16.02
N ALA A 143 0.80 9.51 -17.10
CA ALA A 143 1.97 10.37 -16.98
C ALA A 143 1.57 11.56 -16.12
N PRO A 144 2.35 11.89 -15.07
CA PRO A 144 2.06 13.06 -14.26
C PRO A 144 2.08 14.30 -15.16
N PRO A 145 1.13 15.22 -15.01
CA PRO A 145 1.10 16.45 -15.79
C PRO A 145 2.12 17.45 -15.23
N TRP A 146 3.39 17.13 -15.34
CA TRP A 146 4.45 18.09 -15.06
C TRP A 146 5.07 18.48 -16.40
N ARG A 147 4.58 19.55 -16.95
CA ARG A 147 5.39 20.45 -17.75
C ARG A 147 5.46 21.79 -17.05
#